data_256cc2509938ac64c1630344e53b5d53
#
_entry.id   256cc2509938ac64c1630344e53b5d53
#
_cell.length_a   1.000
_cell.length_b   1.000
_cell.length_c   1.000
_cell.angle_alpha   90.00
_cell.angle_beta   90.00
_cell.angle_gamma   90.00
#
_symmetry.space_group_name_H-M   'P 1'
#
loop_
_entity.id
_entity.type
_entity.pdbx_description
1 polymer ?
#
loop_
_entity_poly.entity_id
_entity_poly.type
_entity_poly.pdbx_seq_one_letter_code
_entity_poly.pdbx_strand_id
1 'polypeptide(L)'
;MADKKQTQILLINDMAGYGKVALSVMIPVLSHLKFETFNLPTALVSNTLDYGQFDILDTTEYMENTLLVWKKLMFSFDAICTGFIVSERQSSLVYEYCKEQQKSGTSIFVVPIMGDDGKRYNGVTNQVVTYMKRLCSIADVIVPNITEACFLSEYTVKHTYSEPEIEVIANRLHTLGAKSVVITS
;
A
#
# COMPACT_ATOMS: atom_id res chain seq x y z
N MET A 1 8.77 32.03 -16.30
CA MET A 1 7.74 31.15 -15.70
C MET A 1 8.47 30.34 -14.66
N ALA A 2 8.12 30.41 -13.38
CA ALA A 2 8.72 29.55 -12.37
C ALA A 2 8.33 28.10 -12.72
N ASP A 3 9.32 27.24 -12.90
CA ASP A 3 9.09 25.79 -13.08
C ASP A 3 8.27 25.30 -11.88
N LYS A 4 7.05 24.87 -12.13
CA LYS A 4 6.19 24.32 -11.08
C LYS A 4 6.85 22.99 -10.66
N LYS A 5 7.41 22.96 -9.43
CA LYS A 5 8.01 21.75 -8.88
C LYS A 5 7.03 20.59 -9.06
N GLN A 6 7.48 19.52 -9.69
CA GLN A 6 6.66 18.31 -9.85
C GLN A 6 6.41 17.69 -8.48
N THR A 7 5.20 17.15 -8.30
CA THR A 7 4.85 16.41 -7.08
C THR A 7 5.65 15.12 -7.03
N GLN A 8 6.36 14.90 -5.94
CA GLN A 8 7.25 13.77 -5.69
C GLN A 8 6.51 12.66 -4.94
N ILE A 9 6.40 11.49 -5.56
CA ILE A 9 5.65 10.36 -4.99
C ILE A 9 6.57 9.17 -4.80
N LEU A 10 6.70 8.70 -3.55
CA LEU A 10 7.36 7.42 -3.26
C LEU A 10 6.35 6.28 -3.36
N LEU A 11 6.70 5.26 -4.13
CA LEU A 11 5.93 4.03 -4.32
C LEU A 11 6.63 2.89 -3.56
N ILE A 12 5.94 2.33 -2.56
CA ILE A 12 6.41 1.18 -1.76
C ILE A 12 5.51 -0.01 -2.08
N ASN A 13 5.92 -0.84 -3.02
CA ASN A 13 5.12 -1.96 -3.52
C ASN A 13 6.02 -3.02 -4.17
N ASP A 14 5.50 -4.20 -4.53
CA ASP A 14 6.24 -5.21 -5.27
C ASP A 14 6.50 -4.82 -6.73
N MET A 15 7.49 -5.46 -7.33
CA MET A 15 7.80 -5.36 -8.75
C MET A 15 7.59 -6.72 -9.39
N ALA A 16 6.54 -6.85 -10.22
CA ALA A 16 6.27 -8.06 -10.98
C ALA A 16 7.11 -8.11 -12.27
N GLY A 17 7.75 -9.24 -12.53
CA GLY A 17 8.49 -9.50 -13.77
C GLY A 17 7.54 -9.74 -14.94
N TYR A 18 6.54 -10.62 -14.75
CA TYR A 18 5.50 -10.89 -15.73
C TYR A 18 4.15 -10.44 -15.18
N GLY A 19 3.51 -9.49 -15.88
CA GLY A 19 2.28 -8.82 -15.48
C GLY A 19 2.46 -7.31 -15.32
N LYS A 20 1.36 -6.57 -15.45
CA LYS A 20 1.31 -5.10 -15.28
C LYS A 20 0.52 -4.76 -14.02
N VAL A 21 1.11 -5.09 -12.87
CA VAL A 21 0.55 -4.82 -11.54
C VAL A 21 1.57 -4.07 -10.69
N ALA A 22 1.16 -3.56 -9.56
CA ALA A 22 2.01 -2.91 -8.57
C ALA A 22 2.96 -1.86 -9.19
N LEU A 23 4.25 -1.85 -8.89
CA LEU A 23 5.20 -0.89 -9.46
C LEU A 23 5.25 -0.91 -10.99
N SER A 24 5.08 -2.09 -11.61
CA SER A 24 5.13 -2.24 -13.08
C SER A 24 4.06 -1.44 -13.82
N VAL A 25 2.94 -1.10 -13.16
CA VAL A 25 1.88 -0.24 -13.72
C VAL A 25 1.88 1.15 -13.09
N MET A 26 2.17 1.28 -11.79
CA MET A 26 2.13 2.57 -11.11
C MET A 26 3.15 3.55 -11.70
N ILE A 27 4.38 3.09 -11.96
CA ILE A 27 5.46 3.93 -12.50
C ILE A 27 5.06 4.56 -13.84
N PRO A 28 4.69 3.82 -14.89
CA PRO A 28 4.36 4.43 -16.19
C PRO A 28 3.10 5.30 -16.11
N VAL A 29 2.08 4.91 -15.35
CA VAL A 29 0.84 5.69 -15.22
C VAL A 29 1.10 7.04 -14.55
N LEU A 30 1.76 7.04 -13.39
CA LEU A 30 2.05 8.28 -12.68
C LEU A 30 3.05 9.16 -13.41
N SER A 31 4.06 8.57 -14.07
CA SER A 31 4.99 9.33 -14.92
C SER A 31 4.29 9.97 -16.12
N HIS A 32 3.31 9.28 -16.73
CA HIS A 32 2.47 9.85 -17.78
C HIS A 32 1.65 11.05 -17.29
N LEU A 33 1.17 10.97 -16.06
CA LEU A 33 0.46 12.06 -15.37
C LEU A 33 1.38 13.19 -14.87
N LYS A 34 2.67 13.15 -15.20
CA LYS A 34 3.68 14.15 -14.85
C LYS A 34 4.03 14.21 -13.34
N PHE A 35 3.83 13.13 -12.61
CA PHE A 35 4.39 12.99 -11.28
C PHE A 35 5.83 12.49 -11.35
N GLU A 36 6.68 12.95 -10.44
CA GLU A 36 8.03 12.42 -10.25
C GLU A 36 7.94 11.22 -9.29
N THR A 37 8.26 10.02 -9.79
CA THR A 37 8.10 8.77 -9.01
C THR A 37 9.43 8.24 -8.51
N PHE A 38 9.44 7.82 -7.25
CA PHE A 38 10.55 7.13 -6.59
C PHE A 38 10.06 5.75 -6.14
N ASN A 39 10.92 4.76 -6.14
CA ASN A 39 10.49 3.38 -5.99
C ASN A 39 11.26 2.66 -4.89
N LEU A 40 10.54 2.02 -3.98
CA LEU A 40 11.09 1.13 -2.97
C LEU A 40 10.39 -0.22 -3.10
N PRO A 41 10.97 -1.17 -3.86
CA PRO A 41 10.36 -2.47 -4.04
C PRO A 41 10.34 -3.26 -2.73
N THR A 42 9.18 -3.82 -2.37
CA THR A 42 8.98 -4.70 -1.20
C THR A 42 9.33 -6.15 -1.53
N ALA A 43 9.18 -6.52 -2.78
CA ALA A 43 9.58 -7.82 -3.33
C ALA A 43 9.85 -7.69 -4.83
N LEU A 44 10.70 -8.58 -5.36
CA LEU A 44 10.70 -8.91 -6.78
C LEU A 44 9.92 -10.20 -6.94
N VAL A 45 8.85 -10.16 -7.74
CA VAL A 45 7.96 -11.31 -7.96
C VAL A 45 8.09 -11.75 -9.41
N SER A 46 8.32 -13.05 -9.65
CA SER A 46 8.50 -13.56 -11.02
C SER A 46 7.30 -13.25 -11.92
N ASN A 47 6.10 -13.36 -11.38
CA ASN A 47 4.82 -13.12 -12.05
C ASN A 47 3.72 -12.87 -11.02
N THR A 48 2.53 -12.46 -11.45
CA THR A 48 1.38 -12.31 -10.56
C THR A 48 0.99 -13.64 -9.93
N LEU A 49 0.49 -13.60 -8.69
CA LEU A 49 0.21 -14.78 -7.87
C LEU A 49 -0.90 -15.68 -8.45
N ASP A 50 -1.71 -15.15 -9.38
CA ASP A 50 -2.84 -15.85 -10.00
C ASP A 50 -2.43 -17.06 -10.86
N TYR A 51 -1.18 -17.11 -11.33
CA TYR A 51 -0.67 -18.22 -12.11
C TYR A 51 -0.42 -19.50 -11.29
N GLY A 52 -0.58 -19.45 -9.96
CA GLY A 52 -0.43 -20.60 -9.07
C GLY A 52 1.02 -21.06 -8.82
N GLN A 53 1.95 -20.70 -9.69
CA GLN A 53 3.41 -20.88 -9.52
C GLN A 53 4.09 -19.52 -9.65
N PHE A 54 4.90 -19.18 -8.68
CA PHE A 54 5.65 -17.92 -8.64
C PHE A 54 6.88 -18.07 -7.76
N ASP A 55 7.82 -17.15 -7.94
CA ASP A 55 8.97 -16.97 -7.05
C ASP A 55 8.95 -15.55 -6.49
N ILE A 56 9.32 -15.40 -5.22
CA ILE A 56 9.37 -14.11 -4.53
C ILE A 56 10.72 -13.92 -3.88
N LEU A 57 11.42 -12.87 -4.29
CA LEU A 57 12.60 -12.38 -3.59
C LEU A 57 12.16 -11.28 -2.61
N ASP A 58 12.21 -11.56 -1.31
CA ASP A 58 12.00 -10.58 -0.25
C ASP A 58 13.16 -9.56 -0.26
N THR A 59 12.82 -8.28 -0.31
CA THR A 59 13.78 -7.18 -0.37
C THR A 59 13.93 -6.43 0.96
N THR A 60 13.52 -6.99 2.09
CA THR A 60 13.50 -6.31 3.40
C THR A 60 14.85 -5.70 3.77
N GLU A 61 15.95 -6.44 3.60
CA GLU A 61 17.29 -5.95 3.90
C GLU A 61 17.72 -4.78 3.00
N TYR A 62 17.38 -4.87 1.70
CA TYR A 62 17.58 -3.76 0.76
C TYR A 62 16.78 -2.53 1.18
N MET A 63 15.53 -2.69 1.58
CA MET A 63 14.68 -1.58 2.03
C MET A 63 15.27 -0.89 3.27
N GLU A 64 15.71 -1.66 4.26
CA GLU A 64 16.35 -1.12 5.47
C GLU A 64 17.57 -0.28 5.12
N ASN A 65 18.47 -0.81 4.31
CA ASN A 65 19.68 -0.12 3.89
C ASN A 65 19.35 1.13 3.05
N THR A 66 18.38 1.04 2.15
CA THR A 66 17.93 2.15 1.30
C THR A 66 17.36 3.29 2.14
N LEU A 67 16.46 2.99 3.07
CA LEU A 67 15.84 4.01 3.93
C LEU A 67 16.86 4.68 4.85
N LEU A 68 17.87 3.95 5.33
CA LEU A 68 18.98 4.54 6.08
C LEU A 68 19.80 5.53 5.24
N VAL A 69 20.05 5.20 3.97
CA VAL A 69 20.75 6.10 3.04
C VAL A 69 19.89 7.33 2.75
N TRP A 70 18.60 7.15 2.45
CA TRP A 70 17.69 8.24 2.15
C TRP A 70 17.50 9.20 3.34
N LYS A 71 17.48 8.68 4.56
CA LYS A 71 17.51 9.49 5.78
C LYS A 71 18.75 10.37 5.87
N LYS A 72 19.93 9.80 5.63
CA LYS A 72 21.22 10.54 5.63
C LYS A 72 21.23 11.63 4.55
N LEU A 73 20.62 11.37 3.40
CA LEU A 73 20.52 12.31 2.29
C LEU A 73 19.35 13.29 2.45
N MET A 74 18.56 13.17 3.51
CA MET A 74 17.40 14.02 3.81
C MET A 74 16.36 14.04 2.69
N PHE A 75 16.14 12.90 2.01
CA PHE A 75 15.09 12.80 1.00
C PHE A 75 13.71 12.88 1.63
N SER A 76 12.85 13.66 1.00
CA SER A 76 11.45 13.85 1.39
C SER A 76 10.55 13.74 0.18
N PHE A 77 9.29 13.41 0.41
CA PHE A 77 8.29 13.20 -0.63
C PHE A 77 7.01 13.96 -0.31
N ASP A 78 6.29 14.39 -1.33
CA ASP A 78 4.98 15.02 -1.16
C ASP A 78 3.92 13.96 -0.79
N ALA A 79 4.08 12.73 -1.30
CA ALA A 79 3.21 11.59 -0.98
C ALA A 79 3.99 10.28 -0.94
N ILE A 80 3.50 9.33 -0.13
CA ILE A 80 3.94 7.93 -0.11
C ILE A 80 2.73 7.05 -0.37
N CYS A 81 2.83 6.16 -1.37
CA CYS A 81 1.82 5.14 -1.66
C CYS A 81 2.39 3.77 -1.30
N THR A 82 1.75 3.05 -0.37
CA THR A 82 2.14 1.69 0.01
C THR A 82 1.17 0.67 -0.60
N GLY A 83 1.66 -0.52 -0.92
CA GLY A 83 0.88 -1.63 -1.42
C GLY A 83 1.25 -2.95 -0.75
N PHE A 84 1.71 -3.92 -1.53
CA PHE A 84 2.06 -5.25 -1.05
C PHE A 84 3.23 -5.21 -0.04
N ILE A 85 3.05 -5.87 1.09
CA ILE A 85 4.03 -6.00 2.19
C ILE A 85 4.24 -7.48 2.49
N VAL A 86 5.47 -7.94 2.43
CA VAL A 86 5.83 -9.37 2.54
C VAL A 86 5.79 -9.88 3.98
N SER A 87 6.15 -9.03 4.96
CA SER A 87 6.36 -9.45 6.35
C SER A 87 6.01 -8.38 7.36
N GLU A 88 5.82 -8.78 8.62
CA GLU A 88 5.65 -7.86 9.74
C GLU A 88 6.86 -6.94 9.94
N ARG A 89 8.08 -7.46 9.68
CA ARG A 89 9.31 -6.65 9.73
C ARG A 89 9.27 -5.52 8.71
N GLN A 90 8.87 -5.80 7.47
CA GLN A 90 8.65 -4.77 6.44
C GLN A 90 7.57 -3.78 6.84
N SER A 91 6.42 -4.29 7.33
CA SER A 91 5.34 -3.42 7.77
C SER A 91 5.78 -2.45 8.85
N SER A 92 6.56 -2.91 9.84
CA SER A 92 7.11 -2.07 10.90
C SER A 92 8.07 -1.02 10.35
N LEU A 93 8.96 -1.41 9.43
CA LEU A 93 9.90 -0.51 8.76
C LEU A 93 9.16 0.60 7.99
N VAL A 94 8.17 0.23 7.19
CA VAL A 94 7.36 1.16 6.39
C VAL A 94 6.54 2.08 7.30
N TYR A 95 5.92 1.54 8.34
CA TYR A 95 5.15 2.30 9.32
C TYR A 95 5.99 3.41 9.96
N GLU A 96 7.17 3.07 10.50
CA GLU A 96 8.04 4.05 11.16
C GLU A 96 8.54 5.11 10.16
N TYR A 97 8.88 4.70 8.94
CA TYR A 97 9.30 5.62 7.90
C TYR A 97 8.16 6.59 7.50
N CYS A 98 6.95 6.09 7.27
CA CYS A 98 5.79 6.92 6.98
C CYS A 98 5.48 7.90 8.13
N LYS A 99 5.53 7.45 9.38
CA LYS A 99 5.35 8.31 10.55
C LYS A 99 6.38 9.44 10.63
N GLU A 100 7.60 9.17 10.22
CA GLU A 100 8.64 10.20 10.18
C GLU A 100 8.39 11.21 9.05
N GLN A 101 8.08 10.74 7.85
CA GLN A 101 7.79 11.59 6.70
C GLN A 101 6.53 12.47 6.93
N GLN A 102 5.51 11.97 7.62
CA GLN A 102 4.32 12.76 7.98
C GLN A 102 4.66 14.02 8.81
N LYS A 103 5.72 13.99 9.62
CA LYS A 103 6.16 15.18 10.38
C LYS A 103 6.60 16.32 9.46
N SER A 104 6.99 16.00 8.23
CA SER A 104 7.37 16.95 7.19
C SER A 104 6.23 17.31 6.24
N GLY A 105 5.01 16.81 6.49
CA GLY A 105 3.83 17.11 5.70
C GLY A 105 3.54 16.11 4.57
N THR A 106 4.25 14.98 4.49
CA THR A 106 4.01 13.93 3.49
C THR A 106 2.65 13.28 3.68
N SER A 107 1.86 13.18 2.61
CA SER A 107 0.57 12.47 2.61
C SER A 107 0.77 10.96 2.44
N ILE A 108 0.08 10.14 3.22
CA ILE A 108 0.22 8.68 3.21
C ILE A 108 -1.03 8.03 2.61
N PHE A 109 -0.81 7.27 1.54
CA PHE A 109 -1.82 6.46 0.86
C PHE A 109 -1.50 4.98 1.10
N VAL A 110 -2.48 4.21 1.56
CA VAL A 110 -2.32 2.77 1.80
C VAL A 110 -3.31 1.99 0.94
N VAL A 111 -2.78 1.13 0.07
CA VAL A 111 -3.55 0.10 -0.64
C VAL A 111 -3.28 -1.21 0.10
N PRO A 112 -4.22 -1.70 0.92
CA PRO A 112 -3.97 -2.81 1.83
C PRO A 112 -4.12 -4.16 1.14
N ILE A 113 -3.19 -4.51 0.27
CA ILE A 113 -3.25 -5.70 -0.59
C ILE A 113 -3.26 -6.98 0.26
N MET A 114 -4.42 -7.65 0.30
CA MET A 114 -4.64 -8.86 1.10
C MET A 114 -5.51 -9.91 0.42
N GLY A 115 -6.32 -9.55 -0.54
CA GLY A 115 -7.26 -10.47 -1.16
C GLY A 115 -8.22 -9.80 -2.13
N ASP A 116 -9.00 -10.60 -2.85
CA ASP A 116 -10.04 -10.16 -3.76
C ASP A 116 -11.10 -11.23 -3.93
N ASP A 117 -12.24 -10.93 -4.58
CA ASP A 117 -13.35 -11.87 -4.82
C ASP A 117 -13.79 -12.65 -3.56
N GLY A 118 -13.80 -11.98 -2.41
CA GLY A 118 -14.20 -12.57 -1.14
C GLY A 118 -13.16 -13.51 -0.50
N LYS A 119 -11.96 -13.61 -1.04
CA LYS A 119 -10.92 -14.54 -0.60
C LYS A 119 -9.59 -13.81 -0.34
N ARG A 120 -8.82 -14.36 0.58
CA ARG A 120 -7.44 -13.93 0.78
C ARG A 120 -6.54 -14.48 -0.33
N TYR A 121 -5.54 -13.72 -0.71
CA TYR A 121 -4.46 -14.23 -1.55
C TYR A 121 -3.65 -15.32 -0.84
N ASN A 122 -2.98 -16.17 -1.61
CA ASN A 122 -2.11 -17.21 -1.07
C ASN A 122 -1.05 -16.60 -0.14
N GLY A 123 -0.91 -17.20 1.05
CA GLY A 123 0.03 -16.72 2.07
C GLY A 123 -0.49 -15.61 2.99
N VAL A 124 -1.65 -15.01 2.72
CA VAL A 124 -2.24 -13.97 3.59
C VAL A 124 -2.91 -14.60 4.82
N THR A 125 -2.30 -14.39 5.98
CA THR A 125 -2.75 -14.86 7.30
C THR A 125 -3.47 -13.76 8.09
N ASN A 126 -3.99 -14.07 9.29
CA ASN A 126 -4.52 -13.06 10.20
C ASN A 126 -3.46 -12.04 10.64
N GLN A 127 -2.20 -12.43 10.69
CA GLN A 127 -1.09 -11.55 11.01
C GLN A 127 -0.93 -10.45 9.95
N VAL A 128 -1.10 -10.80 8.66
CA VAL A 128 -1.10 -9.81 7.56
C VAL A 128 -2.20 -8.78 7.77
N VAL A 129 -3.42 -9.21 8.09
CA VAL A 129 -4.53 -8.28 8.39
C VAL A 129 -4.18 -7.37 9.56
N THR A 130 -3.54 -7.90 10.60
CA THR A 130 -3.17 -7.12 11.78
C THR A 130 -2.16 -6.01 11.44
N TYR A 131 -1.09 -6.33 10.72
CA TYR A 131 -0.11 -5.29 10.39
C TYR A 131 -0.62 -4.33 9.30
N MET A 132 -1.52 -4.75 8.41
CA MET A 132 -2.19 -3.85 7.47
C MET A 132 -3.13 -2.87 8.18
N LYS A 133 -3.88 -3.31 9.19
CA LYS A 133 -4.65 -2.39 10.07
C LYS A 133 -3.75 -1.33 10.68
N ARG A 134 -2.56 -1.71 11.16
CA ARG A 134 -1.58 -0.77 11.72
C ARG A 134 -1.11 0.26 10.66
N LEU A 135 -0.84 -0.15 9.43
CA LEU A 135 -0.49 0.78 8.35
C LEU A 135 -1.66 1.71 8.01
N CYS A 136 -2.88 1.15 7.88
CA CYS A 136 -4.09 1.94 7.63
C CYS A 136 -4.34 3.00 8.71
N SER A 137 -3.94 2.74 9.97
CA SER A 137 -4.18 3.67 11.09
C SER A 137 -3.43 5.00 10.98
N ILE A 138 -2.42 5.09 10.15
CA ILE A 138 -1.64 6.31 9.92
C ILE A 138 -1.91 6.95 8.55
N ALA A 139 -2.80 6.35 7.76
CA ALA A 139 -3.04 6.78 6.40
C ALA A 139 -3.90 8.05 6.33
N ASP A 140 -3.56 8.95 5.42
CA ASP A 140 -4.46 10.02 5.02
C ASP A 140 -5.59 9.48 4.15
N VAL A 141 -5.26 8.53 3.28
CA VAL A 141 -6.22 7.83 2.43
C VAL A 141 -5.94 6.32 2.42
N ILE A 142 -6.95 5.50 2.61
CA ILE A 142 -6.88 4.06 2.34
C ILE A 142 -7.75 3.72 1.13
N VAL A 143 -7.26 2.76 0.32
CA VAL A 143 -7.93 2.35 -0.92
C VAL A 143 -8.07 0.82 -0.95
N PRO A 144 -8.86 0.23 -0.04
CA PRO A 144 -9.16 -1.19 -0.08
C PRO A 144 -10.19 -1.52 -1.19
N ASN A 145 -10.11 -2.72 -1.78
CA ASN A 145 -11.27 -3.30 -2.43
C ASN A 145 -12.30 -3.75 -1.37
N ILE A 146 -13.52 -4.14 -1.80
CA ILE A 146 -14.59 -4.50 -0.85
C ILE A 146 -14.21 -5.71 0.03
N THR A 147 -13.44 -6.67 -0.48
CA THR A 147 -12.96 -7.83 0.27
C THR A 147 -11.99 -7.41 1.38
N GLU A 148 -11.02 -6.58 1.04
CA GLU A 148 -10.05 -6.01 1.98
C GLU A 148 -10.71 -5.11 3.01
N ALA A 149 -11.70 -4.31 2.59
CA ALA A 149 -12.51 -3.48 3.48
C ALA A 149 -13.25 -4.33 4.52
N CYS A 150 -13.78 -5.48 4.13
CA CYS A 150 -14.39 -6.44 5.06
C CYS A 150 -13.38 -7.01 6.06
N PHE A 151 -12.18 -7.41 5.60
CA PHE A 151 -11.13 -7.94 6.49
C PHE A 151 -10.66 -6.89 7.49
N LEU A 152 -10.44 -5.66 7.06
CA LEU A 152 -9.99 -4.57 7.92
C LEU A 152 -11.06 -4.16 8.94
N SER A 153 -12.33 -4.09 8.51
CA SER A 153 -13.46 -3.69 9.35
C SER A 153 -14.07 -4.83 10.18
N GLU A 154 -13.56 -6.06 10.02
CA GLU A 154 -14.14 -7.26 10.63
C GLU A 154 -15.62 -7.43 10.26
N TYR A 155 -15.97 -7.08 9.03
CA TYR A 155 -17.29 -7.29 8.48
C TYR A 155 -17.36 -8.61 7.73
N THR A 156 -18.53 -9.24 7.73
CA THR A 156 -18.72 -10.51 7.02
C THR A 156 -18.66 -10.29 5.51
N VAL A 157 -17.81 -11.04 4.83
CA VAL A 157 -17.72 -11.01 3.37
C VAL A 157 -19.01 -11.57 2.76
N LYS A 158 -19.55 -10.86 1.75
CA LYS A 158 -20.78 -11.19 1.02
C LYS A 158 -20.57 -11.01 -0.48
N HIS A 159 -21.49 -11.51 -1.29
CA HIS A 159 -21.48 -11.26 -2.74
C HIS A 159 -22.03 -9.89 -3.13
N THR A 160 -22.93 -9.35 -2.32
CA THR A 160 -23.58 -8.04 -2.55
C THR A 160 -23.71 -7.31 -1.23
N TYR A 161 -23.67 -6.01 -1.29
CA TYR A 161 -23.79 -5.11 -0.13
C TYR A 161 -24.81 -4.03 -0.44
N SER A 162 -25.66 -3.73 0.52
CA SER A 162 -26.52 -2.55 0.49
C SER A 162 -25.73 -1.30 0.87
N GLU A 163 -26.23 -0.13 0.48
CA GLU A 163 -25.60 1.15 0.83
C GLU A 163 -25.38 1.32 2.35
N PRO A 164 -26.36 1.01 3.24
CA PRO A 164 -26.12 1.07 4.68
C PRO A 164 -25.00 0.14 5.18
N GLU A 165 -24.80 -1.02 4.55
CA GLU A 165 -23.71 -1.93 4.92
C GLU A 165 -22.36 -1.38 4.53
N ILE A 166 -22.25 -0.76 3.35
CA ILE A 166 -21.02 -0.06 2.92
C ILE A 166 -20.72 1.09 3.88
N GLU A 167 -21.73 1.84 4.31
CA GLU A 167 -21.56 2.91 5.30
C GLU A 167 -21.03 2.38 6.63
N VAL A 168 -21.55 1.26 7.13
CA VAL A 168 -21.04 0.60 8.35
C VAL A 168 -19.58 0.18 8.18
N ILE A 169 -19.21 -0.41 7.03
CA ILE A 169 -17.83 -0.80 6.73
C ILE A 169 -16.93 0.44 6.73
N ALA A 170 -17.30 1.48 5.99
CA ALA A 170 -16.54 2.73 5.89
C ALA A 170 -16.33 3.39 7.27
N ASN A 171 -17.38 3.46 8.10
CA ASN A 171 -17.29 4.01 9.45
C ASN A 171 -16.32 3.22 10.34
N ARG A 172 -16.32 1.89 10.25
CA ARG A 172 -15.33 1.05 10.96
C ARG A 172 -13.92 1.30 10.47
N LEU A 173 -13.71 1.50 9.17
CA LEU A 173 -12.40 1.84 8.60
C LEU A 173 -11.91 3.22 9.08
N HIS A 174 -12.78 4.21 9.19
CA HIS A 174 -12.43 5.49 9.83
C HIS A 174 -12.04 5.32 11.30
N THR A 175 -12.68 4.40 12.03
CA THR A 175 -12.32 4.11 13.42
C THR A 175 -10.90 3.52 13.56
N LEU A 176 -10.34 2.90 12.51
CA LEU A 176 -8.93 2.47 12.50
C LEU A 176 -7.94 3.64 12.49
N GLY A 177 -8.38 4.84 12.09
CA GLY A 177 -7.55 6.04 12.04
C GLY A 177 -7.38 6.67 10.65
N ALA A 178 -7.85 6.01 9.59
CA ALA A 178 -7.79 6.56 8.23
C ALA A 178 -8.64 7.85 8.11
N LYS A 179 -8.05 8.92 7.54
CA LYS A 179 -8.78 10.19 7.36
C LYS A 179 -9.80 10.13 6.22
N SER A 180 -9.48 9.40 5.16
CA SER A 180 -10.34 9.18 4.01
C SER A 180 -10.33 7.72 3.58
N VAL A 181 -11.46 7.22 3.12
CA VAL A 181 -11.66 5.84 2.70
C VAL A 181 -12.24 5.83 1.29
N VAL A 182 -11.58 5.10 0.38
CA VAL A 182 -12.08 4.85 -0.98
C VAL A 182 -12.19 3.34 -1.15
N ILE A 183 -13.41 2.82 -1.11
CA ILE A 183 -13.65 1.40 -1.33
C ILE A 183 -13.84 1.16 -2.82
N THR A 184 -13.02 0.30 -3.41
CA THR A 184 -13.13 -0.13 -4.81
C THR A 184 -13.88 -1.46 -4.89
N SER A 185 -14.43 -1.73 -6.08
CA SER A 185 -15.11 -3.00 -6.39
C SER A 185 -14.14 -4.09 -6.77
#